data_b4f720db3718a57625d3e1eefd8bf1bb
#
_entry.id   b4f720db3718a57625d3e1eefd8bf1bb
#
_cell.length_a   1.000
_cell.length_b   1.000
_cell.length_c   1.000
_cell.angle_alpha   90.00
_cell.angle_beta   90.00
_cell.angle_gamma   90.00
#
_symmetry.space_group_name_H-M   'P 1'
#
loop_
_entity.id
_entity.type
_entity.pdbx_description
1 polymer ?
#
loop_
_entity_poly.entity_id
_entity_poly.type
_entity_poly.pdbx_seq_one_letter_code
_entity_poly.pdbx_strand_id
1 'polypeptide(L)'
;MEQIRKDNIARKCLQSRAHCGKTNTFEQKRTFGAGTEPPPQPGARCQSALPGAGGDGMTEPYAGGPPQRPEANPDVCDVLVVGGGINGAGIARDLAGRGWRVVLAEQDDLAAHTSSASTKLIHGGLRYLEHYEFSLVRKALQEREVLLKSAPHIMWPLRFVMPHNPSMRPAWMIRLGIFLYDHLARREVLPGSRGVNLRTHPLGAPLQDRYTSGFVYSDGWVDDARLVVLVAIDAQAHGAEILTRTRCTAAQRSDTGWTATLKNGAGQARQLQARALVNATGPWTEAFLRGAARPARGEALATRSLRLIKGSHIVVPRCFEHDHAYIFQNPDQRIIFAIPYEERFTLIGTTDVELDGDPGAAHISDDEVRYLCEQASRYFTQAVTPADVVWSYAGVRPLLDDASGDPSAVTRDYLLETDRAAAPLLSVWGGKITTFRKLAEEAAEEIGRMLGEPRHAWTQGASLPGGDLGDWIGMARRPDTDFERFVRAVLARHSWLEAKLARRLARAYGSRVERVLAGAKGCEDLGEEVAPGLFEAELRYLRREEWAGTAEDVLWRRSKLGLHYTDTQRQRVAEWLSGADQARKVA
;
A
#
# COMPACT_ATOMS: atom_id res chain seq x y z
N MET A 1 -28.36 -30.10 -14.42
CA MET A 1 -27.78 -29.10 -13.49
C MET A 1 -27.54 -27.73 -14.14
N GLU A 2 -27.28 -27.67 -15.43
CA GLU A 2 -27.07 -26.40 -16.17
C GLU A 2 -28.37 -25.59 -16.38
N GLN A 3 -29.51 -26.25 -16.52
CA GLN A 3 -30.82 -25.60 -16.67
C GLN A 3 -31.28 -24.94 -15.37
N ILE A 4 -31.00 -25.54 -14.20
CA ILE A 4 -31.32 -24.98 -12.88
C ILE A 4 -30.47 -23.72 -12.55
N ARG A 5 -29.23 -23.64 -13.10
CA ARG A 5 -28.38 -22.45 -12.97
C ARG A 5 -28.88 -21.28 -13.81
N LYS A 6 -29.40 -21.53 -15.01
CA LYS A 6 -29.93 -20.48 -15.90
C LYS A 6 -31.21 -19.84 -15.34
N ASP A 7 -32.07 -20.63 -14.70
CA ASP A 7 -33.34 -20.13 -14.10
C ASP A 7 -33.09 -19.31 -12.81
N ASN A 8 -32.06 -19.61 -12.05
CA ASN A 8 -31.69 -18.81 -10.88
C ASN A 8 -31.08 -17.44 -11.26
N ILE A 9 -30.36 -17.35 -12.36
CA ILE A 9 -29.81 -16.09 -12.88
C ILE A 9 -30.91 -15.15 -13.37
N ALA A 10 -31.93 -15.70 -14.07
CA ALA A 10 -33.09 -14.94 -14.52
C ALA A 10 -33.92 -14.39 -13.36
N ARG A 11 -34.12 -15.16 -12.28
CA ARG A 11 -34.83 -14.70 -11.09
C ARG A 11 -34.11 -13.60 -10.29
N LYS A 12 -32.79 -13.65 -10.17
CA LYS A 12 -32.02 -12.58 -9.51
C LYS A 12 -32.00 -11.27 -10.30
N CYS A 13 -31.98 -11.32 -11.64
CA CYS A 13 -32.09 -10.11 -12.47
C CYS A 13 -33.50 -9.47 -12.39
N LEU A 14 -34.55 -10.24 -12.22
CA LEU A 14 -35.91 -9.72 -12.05
C LEU A 14 -36.14 -9.11 -10.66
N GLN A 15 -35.56 -9.63 -9.60
CA GLN A 15 -35.63 -9.06 -8.26
C GLN A 15 -34.85 -7.73 -8.11
N SER A 16 -33.76 -7.54 -8.84
CA SER A 16 -33.01 -6.27 -8.83
C SER A 16 -33.75 -5.12 -9.55
N ARG A 17 -34.67 -5.42 -10.50
CA ARG A 17 -35.51 -4.42 -11.15
C ARG A 17 -36.73 -3.99 -10.33
N ALA A 18 -37.16 -4.78 -9.37
CA ALA A 18 -38.33 -4.48 -8.53
C ALA A 18 -38.04 -3.52 -7.36
N HIS A 19 -36.74 -3.23 -7.06
CA HIS A 19 -36.32 -2.33 -5.97
C HIS A 19 -35.98 -0.90 -6.41
N CYS A 20 -36.08 -0.59 -7.71
CA CYS A 20 -35.81 0.74 -8.26
C CYS A 20 -37.05 1.53 -8.71
N GLY A 21 -38.22 1.13 -8.28
CA GLY A 21 -39.49 1.72 -8.72
C GLY A 21 -40.45 2.05 -7.62
N LYS A 22 -40.07 2.90 -6.67
CA LYS A 22 -41.05 3.64 -5.81
C LYS A 22 -40.35 4.83 -5.15
N THR A 23 -40.50 6.03 -5.72
CA THR A 23 -40.76 7.25 -4.93
C THR A 23 -41.01 8.44 -5.87
N ASN A 24 -42.22 8.93 -5.71
CA ASN A 24 -42.73 10.30 -5.79
C ASN A 24 -42.89 11.02 -7.15
N THR A 25 -44.08 10.86 -7.67
CA THR A 25 -44.84 11.86 -8.42
C THR A 25 -45.18 13.06 -7.53
N PHE A 26 -44.76 14.26 -7.95
CA PHE A 26 -45.43 15.50 -7.65
C PHE A 26 -45.57 16.30 -8.96
N GLU A 27 -46.81 16.29 -9.50
CA GLU A 27 -47.21 17.16 -10.59
C GLU A 27 -47.34 18.59 -10.08
N GLN A 28 -46.78 19.56 -10.79
CA GLN A 28 -47.38 20.89 -10.90
C GLN A 28 -47.15 21.45 -12.31
N LYS A 29 -48.25 21.51 -13.02
CA LYS A 29 -48.44 22.26 -14.26
C LYS A 29 -48.13 23.75 -14.01
N ARG A 30 -47.36 24.39 -14.88
CA ARG A 30 -47.65 25.77 -15.32
C ARG A 30 -47.09 26.02 -16.75
N THR A 31 -47.92 26.69 -17.43
CA THR A 31 -48.06 27.05 -18.83
C THR A 31 -46.94 27.89 -19.45
N PHE A 32 -46.86 27.77 -20.76
CA PHE A 32 -46.08 28.51 -21.74
C PHE A 32 -46.17 30.06 -21.60
N GLY A 33 -45.00 30.71 -21.83
CA GLY A 33 -44.93 32.13 -22.18
C GLY A 33 -43.59 32.38 -22.86
N ALA A 34 -43.62 32.64 -24.18
CA ALA A 34 -42.49 33.01 -25.00
C ALA A 34 -42.09 34.47 -24.75
N GLY A 35 -40.81 34.76 -24.66
CA GLY A 35 -40.27 36.13 -24.63
C GLY A 35 -38.78 36.11 -24.87
N THR A 36 -38.40 36.48 -26.05
CA THR A 36 -37.03 36.70 -26.54
C THR A 36 -36.50 38.07 -26.05
N GLU A 37 -35.35 38.10 -25.39
CA GLU A 37 -34.48 39.29 -25.39
C GLU A 37 -33.00 38.92 -25.12
N PRO A 38 -32.04 39.66 -25.73
CA PRO A 38 -30.62 39.31 -25.79
C PRO A 38 -29.80 39.87 -24.60
N PRO A 39 -28.53 39.46 -24.42
CA PRO A 39 -27.71 39.78 -23.26
C PRO A 39 -27.09 41.20 -23.37
N PRO A 40 -26.90 41.92 -22.25
CA PRO A 40 -26.17 43.19 -22.25
C PRO A 40 -24.65 43.02 -22.10
N GLN A 41 -23.94 43.87 -22.78
CA GLN A 41 -22.48 44.03 -22.73
C GLN A 41 -22.00 44.87 -21.51
N PRO A 42 -20.70 44.85 -21.16
CA PRO A 42 -20.16 45.41 -19.92
C PRO A 42 -19.76 46.88 -20.03
N GLY A 43 -19.99 47.64 -18.97
CA GLY A 43 -19.42 48.98 -18.83
C GLY A 43 -20.09 49.80 -17.76
N ALA A 44 -19.39 50.08 -16.68
CA ALA A 44 -19.21 51.40 -16.11
C ALA A 44 -18.85 51.34 -14.61
N ARG A 45 -17.77 51.99 -14.29
CA ARG A 45 -17.28 52.25 -12.93
C ARG A 45 -18.28 53.08 -12.13
N CYS A 46 -18.41 52.76 -10.85
CA CYS A 46 -18.85 53.77 -9.88
C CYS A 46 -17.87 53.75 -8.70
N GLN A 47 -17.20 54.87 -8.53
CA GLN A 47 -16.44 55.24 -7.33
C GLN A 47 -17.40 55.73 -6.27
N SER A 48 -17.26 55.28 -5.05
CA SER A 48 -17.70 56.03 -3.88
C SER A 48 -16.83 55.67 -2.67
N ALA A 49 -16.19 56.66 -2.23
CA ALA A 49 -15.54 57.11 -1.03
C ALA A 49 -15.50 56.16 0.20
N LEU A 50 -14.28 56.06 0.75
CA LEU A 50 -13.92 55.62 2.10
C LEU A 50 -14.26 56.69 3.15
N PRO A 51 -14.41 56.30 4.41
CA PRO A 51 -13.71 57.01 5.48
C PRO A 51 -12.71 56.13 6.19
N GLY A 52 -11.52 56.66 6.42
CA GLY A 52 -10.44 55.97 7.11
C GLY A 52 -10.61 56.00 8.63
N ALA A 53 -10.00 55.06 9.27
CA ALA A 53 -9.38 55.19 10.59
C ALA A 53 -8.42 54.01 10.78
N GLY A 54 -7.22 54.32 11.24
CA GLY A 54 -6.06 53.51 11.37
C GLY A 54 -6.16 52.36 12.37
N GLY A 55 -5.22 51.47 12.22
CA GLY A 55 -4.96 50.35 13.13
C GLY A 55 -3.95 49.41 12.49
N ASP A 56 -2.66 49.66 12.76
CA ASP A 56 -1.58 48.72 12.46
C ASP A 56 -1.87 47.37 13.14
N GLY A 57 -2.15 46.39 12.33
CA GLY A 57 -2.27 44.99 12.73
C GLY A 57 -1.42 44.13 11.80
N MET A 58 -0.11 44.05 12.08
CA MET A 58 0.76 43.03 11.50
C MET A 58 0.20 41.68 11.88
N THR A 59 -0.37 40.95 10.91
CA THR A 59 -0.66 39.54 11.06
C THR A 59 0.67 38.77 11.10
N GLU A 60 1.13 38.41 12.28
CA GLU A 60 2.21 37.47 12.47
C GLU A 60 1.85 36.13 11.78
N PRO A 61 2.82 35.47 11.10
CA PRO A 61 2.61 34.12 10.58
C PRO A 61 2.36 33.19 11.76
N TYR A 62 1.35 32.37 11.65
CA TYR A 62 0.91 31.37 12.63
C TYR A 62 2.06 30.38 12.93
N ALA A 63 2.92 30.74 13.89
CA ALA A 63 3.94 29.89 14.51
C ALA A 63 3.33 29.17 15.71
N GLY A 64 2.21 28.49 15.49
CA GLY A 64 1.64 27.55 16.43
C GLY A 64 2.22 26.16 16.17
N GLY A 65 3.29 25.81 16.85
CA GLY A 65 3.67 24.41 17.03
C GLY A 65 2.48 23.62 17.61
N PRO A 66 2.41 22.29 17.40
CA PRO A 66 1.34 21.49 17.97
C PRO A 66 1.24 21.76 19.47
N PRO A 67 0.00 21.83 20.02
CA PRO A 67 -0.18 22.13 21.45
C PRO A 67 0.65 21.15 22.26
N GLN A 68 1.55 21.67 23.11
CA GLN A 68 2.31 20.87 24.07
C GLN A 68 1.30 20.20 25.00
N ARG A 69 1.07 18.91 24.77
CA ARG A 69 0.27 18.08 25.68
C ARG A 69 1.06 18.01 27.02
N PRO A 70 0.39 18.08 28.19
CA PRO A 70 1.05 17.83 29.48
C PRO A 70 1.80 16.49 29.39
N GLU A 71 2.95 16.38 30.05
CA GLU A 71 3.79 15.17 30.07
C GLU A 71 2.91 13.96 30.37
N ALA A 72 2.54 13.26 29.28
CA ALA A 72 1.63 12.14 29.35
C ALA A 72 2.44 10.95 29.89
N ASN A 73 1.90 10.25 30.89
CA ASN A 73 2.47 8.99 31.34
C ASN A 73 2.79 8.11 30.11
N PRO A 74 4.07 7.78 29.84
CA PRO A 74 4.46 7.01 28.67
C PRO A 74 3.81 5.61 28.65
N ASP A 75 3.44 5.08 29.82
CA ASP A 75 2.87 3.75 29.96
C ASP A 75 1.34 3.70 29.79
N VAL A 76 0.73 4.78 29.26
CA VAL A 76 -0.72 4.84 29.00
C VAL A 76 -0.97 5.35 27.59
N CYS A 77 -1.85 4.68 26.84
CA CYS A 77 -2.35 5.15 25.55
C CYS A 77 -3.88 4.96 25.42
N ASP A 78 -4.49 5.53 24.40
CA ASP A 78 -5.89 5.26 24.08
C ASP A 78 -6.02 3.94 23.33
N VAL A 79 -5.15 3.71 22.35
CA VAL A 79 -5.21 2.53 21.49
C VAL A 79 -3.83 1.89 21.33
N LEU A 80 -3.72 0.63 21.69
CA LEU A 80 -2.59 -0.22 21.34
C LEU A 80 -2.89 -0.94 20.02
N VAL A 81 -2.07 -0.73 19.00
CA VAL A 81 -2.10 -1.46 17.73
C VAL A 81 -0.97 -2.48 17.73
N VAL A 82 -1.30 -3.76 17.57
CA VAL A 82 -0.31 -4.86 17.50
C VAL A 82 -0.17 -5.31 16.05
N GLY A 83 1.06 -5.18 15.51
CA GLY A 83 1.43 -5.51 14.13
C GLY A 83 1.73 -4.28 13.28
N GLY A 84 2.98 -4.18 12.76
CA GLY A 84 3.50 -3.08 11.94
C GLY A 84 3.49 -3.35 10.43
N GLY A 85 2.58 -4.21 9.97
CA GLY A 85 2.25 -4.36 8.55
C GLY A 85 1.39 -3.20 8.04
N ILE A 86 1.02 -3.25 6.76
CA ILE A 86 0.29 -2.15 6.10
C ILE A 86 -1.04 -1.80 6.79
N ASN A 87 -1.77 -2.79 7.32
CA ASN A 87 -3.04 -2.54 8.00
C ASN A 87 -2.82 -1.87 9.36
N GLY A 88 -1.90 -2.39 10.19
CA GLY A 88 -1.63 -1.80 11.51
C GLY A 88 -1.01 -0.42 11.43
N ALA A 89 -0.05 -0.20 10.53
CA ALA A 89 0.52 1.12 10.28
C ALA A 89 -0.56 2.10 9.79
N GLY A 90 -1.45 1.65 8.88
CA GLY A 90 -2.58 2.45 8.39
C GLY A 90 -3.55 2.85 9.49
N ILE A 91 -3.92 1.90 10.36
CA ILE A 91 -4.82 2.14 11.50
C ILE A 91 -4.17 3.09 12.51
N ALA A 92 -2.89 2.88 12.83
CA ALA A 92 -2.16 3.77 13.73
C ALA A 92 -2.10 5.21 13.18
N ARG A 93 -1.86 5.36 11.86
CA ARG A 93 -1.88 6.66 11.16
C ARG A 93 -3.24 7.33 11.27
N ASP A 94 -4.30 6.63 10.91
CA ASP A 94 -5.65 7.22 10.88
C ASP A 94 -6.10 7.63 12.28
N LEU A 95 -5.92 6.76 13.29
CA LEU A 95 -6.22 7.06 14.68
C LEU A 95 -5.41 8.25 15.22
N ALA A 96 -4.09 8.27 14.99
CA ALA A 96 -3.23 9.35 15.47
C ALA A 96 -3.62 10.71 14.85
N GLY A 97 -3.90 10.74 13.57
CA GLY A 97 -4.36 11.96 12.89
C GLY A 97 -5.75 12.43 13.32
N ARG A 98 -6.58 11.54 13.88
CA ARG A 98 -7.82 11.91 14.59
C ARG A 98 -7.56 12.38 16.02
N GLY A 99 -6.30 12.40 16.48
CA GLY A 99 -5.90 12.89 17.81
C GLY A 99 -5.97 11.86 18.93
N TRP A 100 -6.04 10.55 18.62
CA TRP A 100 -5.88 9.49 19.61
C TRP A 100 -4.41 9.33 20.01
N ARG A 101 -4.15 8.95 21.26
CA ARG A 101 -2.82 8.50 21.73
C ARG A 101 -2.66 7.04 21.31
N VAL A 102 -1.80 6.80 20.33
CA VAL A 102 -1.61 5.48 19.73
C VAL A 102 -0.20 4.97 20.01
N VAL A 103 -0.09 3.72 20.42
CA VAL A 103 1.16 2.96 20.41
C VAL A 103 1.01 1.82 19.39
N LEU A 104 1.94 1.72 18.45
CA LEU A 104 2.06 0.59 17.54
C LEU A 104 3.25 -0.26 17.95
N ALA A 105 3.03 -1.55 18.20
CA ALA A 105 4.07 -2.52 18.54
C ALA A 105 4.23 -3.54 17.40
N GLU A 106 5.45 -3.59 16.82
CA GLU A 106 5.86 -4.55 15.78
C GLU A 106 7.00 -5.41 16.30
N GLN A 107 6.84 -6.74 16.25
CA GLN A 107 7.83 -7.69 16.79
C GLN A 107 9.16 -7.67 16.04
N ASP A 108 9.14 -7.35 14.75
CA ASP A 108 10.32 -7.30 13.87
C ASP A 108 10.51 -5.86 13.33
N ASP A 109 10.99 -5.73 12.11
CA ASP A 109 11.00 -4.45 11.40
C ASP A 109 9.65 -4.17 10.74
N LEU A 110 9.37 -2.91 10.45
CA LEU A 110 8.20 -2.51 9.65
C LEU A 110 8.21 -3.25 8.30
N ALA A 111 7.06 -3.81 7.93
CA ALA A 111 6.91 -4.58 6.69
C ALA A 111 7.80 -5.83 6.58
N ALA A 112 8.33 -6.38 7.65
CA ALA A 112 9.25 -7.51 7.59
C ALA A 112 8.67 -8.78 6.93
N HIS A 113 7.33 -8.88 6.89
CA HIS A 113 6.62 -10.07 6.41
C HIS A 113 5.77 -9.79 5.17
N THR A 114 4.50 -10.17 5.15
CA THR A 114 3.57 -10.12 4.00
C THR A 114 3.55 -8.76 3.29
N SER A 115 3.69 -7.66 4.03
CA SER A 115 3.57 -6.31 3.48
C SER A 115 4.73 -5.85 2.60
N SER A 116 5.89 -6.53 2.61
CA SER A 116 6.99 -6.31 1.66
C SER A 116 7.10 -7.41 0.59
N ALA A 117 6.28 -8.45 0.71
CA ALA A 117 6.31 -9.63 -0.14
C ALA A 117 5.11 -9.72 -1.09
N SER A 118 4.51 -8.59 -1.44
CA SER A 118 3.42 -8.49 -2.41
C SER A 118 3.92 -8.55 -3.86
N THR A 119 3.01 -8.60 -4.82
CA THR A 119 3.32 -8.41 -6.25
C THR A 119 3.62 -6.94 -6.59
N LYS A 120 3.63 -6.04 -5.59
CA LYS A 120 3.93 -4.60 -5.70
C LYS A 120 2.96 -3.85 -6.62
N LEU A 121 1.69 -4.24 -6.56
CA LEU A 121 0.62 -3.65 -7.36
C LEU A 121 -0.47 -3.01 -6.50
N ILE A 122 -0.89 -1.84 -6.93
CA ILE A 122 -2.14 -1.20 -6.51
C ILE A 122 -3.12 -1.35 -7.65
N HIS A 123 -4.03 -2.30 -7.50
CA HIS A 123 -4.88 -2.74 -8.61
C HIS A 123 -6.30 -3.10 -8.15
N GLY A 124 -7.26 -2.97 -9.07
CA GLY A 124 -8.65 -3.34 -8.81
C GLY A 124 -8.89 -4.85 -8.73
N GLY A 125 -7.96 -5.66 -9.24
CA GLY A 125 -8.10 -7.11 -9.28
C GLY A 125 -9.06 -7.56 -10.39
N LEU A 126 -8.67 -7.40 -11.64
CA LEU A 126 -9.47 -7.75 -12.83
C LEU A 126 -10.11 -9.14 -12.75
N ARG A 127 -9.41 -10.14 -12.17
CA ARG A 127 -9.89 -11.50 -11.99
C ARG A 127 -11.15 -11.60 -11.10
N TYR A 128 -11.33 -10.68 -10.14
CA TYR A 128 -12.50 -10.73 -9.26
C TYR A 128 -13.82 -10.45 -9.99
N LEU A 129 -13.78 -9.85 -11.18
CA LEU A 129 -14.96 -9.74 -12.04
C LEU A 129 -15.50 -11.09 -12.48
N GLU A 130 -14.65 -12.12 -12.57
CA GLU A 130 -15.05 -13.50 -12.88
C GLU A 130 -15.88 -14.14 -11.76
N HIS A 131 -15.68 -13.65 -10.53
CA HIS A 131 -16.40 -14.07 -9.33
C HIS A 131 -17.55 -13.11 -8.97
N TYR A 132 -17.88 -12.16 -9.87
CA TYR A 132 -18.94 -11.14 -9.67
C TYR A 132 -18.73 -10.20 -8.47
N GLU A 133 -17.49 -10.04 -8.00
CA GLU A 133 -17.11 -9.19 -6.87
C GLU A 133 -16.98 -7.70 -7.29
N PHE A 134 -18.04 -7.16 -7.91
CA PHE A 134 -18.03 -5.80 -8.47
C PHE A 134 -17.81 -4.70 -7.42
N SER A 135 -18.33 -4.88 -6.21
CA SER A 135 -18.19 -3.92 -5.12
C SER A 135 -16.75 -3.82 -4.66
N LEU A 136 -16.09 -4.97 -4.50
CA LEU A 136 -14.68 -5.07 -4.13
C LEU A 136 -13.77 -4.43 -5.19
N VAL A 137 -14.01 -4.74 -6.48
CA VAL A 137 -13.27 -4.16 -7.60
C VAL A 137 -13.45 -2.65 -7.62
N ARG A 138 -14.68 -2.15 -7.47
CA ARG A 138 -14.96 -0.71 -7.45
C ARG A 138 -14.23 0.00 -6.31
N LYS A 139 -14.29 -0.54 -5.09
CA LYS A 139 -13.60 -0.02 -3.90
C LYS A 139 -12.09 0.04 -4.16
N ALA A 140 -11.50 -1.04 -4.68
CA ALA A 140 -10.09 -1.10 -4.99
C ALA A 140 -9.66 -0.11 -6.09
N LEU A 141 -10.47 0.09 -7.13
CA LEU A 141 -10.21 1.07 -8.19
C LEU A 141 -10.28 2.51 -7.68
N GLN A 142 -11.20 2.81 -6.77
CA GLN A 142 -11.30 4.13 -6.12
C GLN A 142 -10.06 4.40 -5.26
N GLU A 143 -9.67 3.45 -4.41
CA GLU A 143 -8.49 3.57 -3.57
C GLU A 143 -7.20 3.68 -4.40
N ARG A 144 -7.10 3.00 -5.54
CA ARG A 144 -5.97 3.14 -6.47
C ARG A 144 -5.76 4.60 -6.88
N GLU A 145 -6.82 5.32 -7.27
CA GLU A 145 -6.71 6.73 -7.66
C GLU A 145 -6.30 7.63 -6.48
N VAL A 146 -6.76 7.32 -5.26
CA VAL A 146 -6.36 8.05 -4.04
C VAL A 146 -4.88 7.81 -3.75
N LEU A 147 -4.43 6.55 -3.75
CA LEU A 147 -3.08 6.17 -3.40
C LEU A 147 -2.03 6.71 -4.39
N LEU A 148 -2.30 6.63 -5.70
CA LEU A 148 -1.40 7.18 -6.72
C LEU A 148 -1.12 8.68 -6.53
N LYS A 149 -2.06 9.43 -5.95
CA LYS A 149 -1.89 10.85 -5.65
C LYS A 149 -1.22 11.12 -4.32
N SER A 150 -1.36 10.20 -3.36
CA SER A 150 -0.86 10.40 -2.00
C SER A 150 0.66 10.30 -1.90
N ALA A 151 1.32 9.50 -2.76
CA ALA A 151 2.77 9.33 -2.77
C ALA A 151 3.30 8.98 -4.17
N PRO A 152 3.30 9.94 -5.13
CA PRO A 152 3.69 9.70 -6.51
C PRO A 152 5.17 9.35 -6.70
N HIS A 153 5.99 9.49 -5.68
CA HIS A 153 7.40 9.08 -5.69
C HIS A 153 7.58 7.57 -5.53
N ILE A 154 6.69 6.87 -4.80
CA ILE A 154 6.74 5.41 -4.60
C ILE A 154 5.59 4.67 -5.29
N MET A 155 4.63 5.39 -5.87
CA MET A 155 3.48 4.83 -6.57
C MET A 155 3.29 5.54 -7.91
N TRP A 156 3.15 4.77 -8.99
CA TRP A 156 2.98 5.33 -10.34
C TRP A 156 2.10 4.47 -11.24
N PRO A 157 1.51 5.06 -12.29
CA PRO A 157 0.77 4.32 -13.29
C PRO A 157 1.60 3.22 -13.94
N LEU A 158 1.05 2.01 -14.04
CA LEU A 158 1.66 0.88 -14.73
C LEU A 158 0.69 0.33 -15.78
N ARG A 159 1.18 0.13 -17.01
CA ARG A 159 0.42 -0.47 -18.09
C ARG A 159 0.68 -1.97 -18.13
N PHE A 160 -0.37 -2.75 -18.36
CA PHE A 160 -0.31 -4.21 -18.49
C PHE A 160 -0.65 -4.65 -19.88
N VAL A 161 0.09 -5.62 -20.37
CA VAL A 161 -0.18 -6.36 -21.60
C VAL A 161 -0.71 -7.73 -21.22
N MET A 162 -1.87 -8.09 -21.74
CA MET A 162 -2.46 -9.42 -21.64
C MET A 162 -2.37 -10.07 -23.03
N PRO A 163 -1.36 -10.92 -23.32
CA PRO A 163 -1.28 -11.66 -24.57
C PRO A 163 -2.47 -12.62 -24.70
N HIS A 164 -3.02 -12.72 -25.89
CA HIS A 164 -4.17 -13.57 -26.18
C HIS A 164 -3.85 -14.54 -27.30
N ASN A 165 -4.33 -15.77 -27.16
CA ASN A 165 -4.37 -16.76 -28.21
C ASN A 165 -5.75 -17.46 -28.27
N PRO A 166 -6.10 -18.13 -29.40
CA PRO A 166 -7.43 -18.73 -29.57
C PRO A 166 -7.80 -19.84 -28.57
N SER A 167 -6.82 -20.45 -27.88
CA SER A 167 -7.09 -21.48 -26.85
C SER A 167 -7.56 -20.91 -25.51
N MET A 168 -7.47 -19.59 -25.35
CA MET A 168 -7.94 -18.87 -24.16
C MET A 168 -9.43 -18.51 -24.29
N ARG A 169 -9.97 -17.81 -23.29
CA ARG A 169 -11.33 -17.27 -23.36
C ARG A 169 -11.51 -16.40 -24.61
N PRO A 170 -12.71 -16.36 -25.20
CA PRO A 170 -12.96 -15.54 -26.38
C PRO A 170 -12.57 -14.08 -26.19
N ALA A 171 -11.89 -13.49 -27.16
CA ALA A 171 -11.37 -12.13 -27.11
C ALA A 171 -12.43 -11.08 -26.77
N TRP A 172 -13.67 -11.26 -27.28
CA TRP A 172 -14.78 -10.35 -26.97
C TRP A 172 -15.17 -10.36 -25.49
N MET A 173 -15.09 -11.53 -24.83
CA MET A 173 -15.40 -11.66 -23.41
C MET A 173 -14.35 -10.96 -22.55
N ILE A 174 -13.06 -11.14 -22.88
CA ILE A 174 -11.96 -10.42 -22.23
C ILE A 174 -12.13 -8.92 -22.45
N ARG A 175 -12.46 -8.49 -23.66
CA ARG A 175 -12.71 -7.07 -23.98
C ARG A 175 -13.84 -6.47 -23.17
N LEU A 176 -14.94 -7.22 -22.99
CA LEU A 176 -16.06 -6.79 -22.14
C LEU A 176 -15.64 -6.69 -20.67
N GLY A 177 -14.90 -7.67 -20.16
CA GLY A 177 -14.39 -7.65 -18.77
C GLY A 177 -13.49 -6.45 -18.52
N ILE A 178 -12.54 -6.16 -19.41
CA ILE A 178 -11.65 -4.99 -19.29
C ILE A 178 -12.43 -3.67 -19.46
N PHE A 179 -13.45 -3.64 -20.34
CA PHE A 179 -14.31 -2.48 -20.48
C PHE A 179 -15.08 -2.18 -19.17
N LEU A 180 -15.66 -3.20 -18.54
CA LEU A 180 -16.30 -3.05 -17.22
C LEU A 180 -15.31 -2.56 -16.17
N TYR A 181 -14.10 -3.15 -16.14
CA TYR A 181 -13.02 -2.73 -15.24
C TYR A 181 -12.68 -1.24 -15.40
N ASP A 182 -12.61 -0.76 -16.63
CA ASP A 182 -12.34 0.64 -16.95
C ASP A 182 -13.45 1.61 -16.46
N HIS A 183 -14.69 1.13 -16.29
CA HIS A 183 -15.86 1.97 -16.03
C HIS A 183 -16.49 1.78 -14.64
N LEU A 184 -16.02 0.81 -13.84
CA LEU A 184 -16.52 0.60 -12.47
C LEU A 184 -16.18 1.73 -11.50
N ALA A 185 -15.09 2.46 -11.75
CA ALA A 185 -14.72 3.67 -11.02
C ALA A 185 -14.21 4.76 -11.97
N ARG A 186 -14.31 6.01 -11.54
CA ARG A 186 -13.78 7.13 -12.32
C ARG A 186 -12.24 7.05 -12.34
N ARG A 187 -11.65 7.04 -13.54
CA ARG A 187 -10.22 7.19 -13.76
C ARG A 187 -9.90 8.67 -13.96
N GLU A 188 -8.83 9.16 -13.37
CA GLU A 188 -8.46 10.57 -13.50
C GLU A 188 -7.29 10.76 -14.47
N VAL A 189 -6.25 9.93 -14.36
CA VAL A 189 -5.03 10.05 -15.17
C VAL A 189 -4.69 8.78 -15.95
N LEU A 190 -5.24 7.63 -15.54
CA LEU A 190 -4.90 6.35 -16.16
C LEU A 190 -5.53 6.20 -17.54
N PRO A 191 -4.75 5.87 -18.60
CA PRO A 191 -5.28 5.63 -19.93
C PRO A 191 -6.22 4.44 -19.97
N GLY A 192 -7.24 4.50 -20.84
CA GLY A 192 -8.16 3.39 -21.09
C GLY A 192 -7.50 2.15 -21.69
N SER A 193 -8.22 1.04 -21.61
CA SER A 193 -7.82 -0.21 -22.23
C SER A 193 -8.00 -0.18 -23.74
N ARG A 194 -7.15 -0.93 -24.44
CA ARG A 194 -7.20 -1.11 -25.91
C ARG A 194 -6.72 -2.49 -26.33
N GLY A 195 -7.17 -2.93 -27.49
CA GLY A 195 -6.55 -4.06 -28.19
C GLY A 195 -5.20 -3.67 -28.80
N VAL A 196 -4.31 -4.62 -28.98
CA VAL A 196 -3.00 -4.43 -29.61
C VAL A 196 -2.68 -5.61 -30.53
N ASN A 197 -2.11 -5.31 -31.71
CA ASN A 197 -1.55 -6.31 -32.60
C ASN A 197 -0.10 -6.57 -32.19
N LEU A 198 0.16 -7.71 -31.56
CA LEU A 198 1.48 -8.06 -31.04
C LEU A 198 2.49 -8.45 -32.13
N ARG A 199 2.03 -8.78 -33.36
CA ARG A 199 2.95 -9.06 -34.49
C ARG A 199 3.74 -7.84 -34.94
N THR A 200 3.16 -6.67 -34.80
CA THR A 200 3.74 -5.42 -35.33
C THR A 200 4.08 -4.40 -34.25
N HIS A 201 3.63 -4.63 -33.02
CA HIS A 201 3.86 -3.71 -31.91
C HIS A 201 5.08 -4.16 -31.07
N PRO A 202 5.94 -3.25 -30.58
CA PRO A 202 7.10 -3.61 -29.73
C PRO A 202 6.77 -4.46 -28.50
N LEU A 203 5.54 -4.35 -27.99
CA LEU A 203 5.04 -5.18 -26.87
C LEU A 203 4.97 -6.67 -27.22
N GLY A 204 5.04 -7.05 -28.46
CA GLY A 204 5.08 -8.46 -28.89
C GLY A 204 6.49 -9.01 -29.10
N ALA A 205 7.50 -8.14 -29.19
CA ALA A 205 8.87 -8.55 -29.52
C ALA A 205 9.46 -9.64 -28.59
N PRO A 206 9.25 -9.60 -27.26
CA PRO A 206 9.76 -10.63 -26.36
C PRO A 206 8.89 -11.89 -26.30
N LEU A 207 7.72 -11.90 -26.94
CA LEU A 207 6.75 -12.99 -26.86
C LEU A 207 6.92 -13.98 -28.01
N GLN A 208 6.54 -15.24 -27.76
CA GLN A 208 6.50 -16.27 -28.80
C GLN A 208 5.50 -15.89 -29.92
N ASP A 209 5.80 -16.24 -31.15
CA ASP A 209 5.05 -15.86 -32.38
C ASP A 209 3.56 -16.24 -32.37
N ARG A 210 3.18 -17.23 -31.56
CA ARG A 210 1.78 -17.64 -31.38
C ARG A 210 0.90 -16.59 -30.74
N TYR A 211 1.48 -15.60 -30.04
CA TYR A 211 0.75 -14.49 -29.44
C TYR A 211 0.67 -13.32 -30.39
N THR A 212 -0.35 -13.32 -31.22
CA THR A 212 -0.50 -12.35 -32.33
C THR A 212 -1.32 -11.13 -31.96
N SER A 213 -2.10 -11.21 -30.88
CA SER A 213 -2.96 -10.14 -30.38
C SER A 213 -2.93 -10.10 -28.85
N GLY A 214 -3.36 -8.99 -28.29
CA GLY A 214 -3.44 -8.80 -26.84
C GLY A 214 -4.28 -7.60 -26.48
N PHE A 215 -4.40 -7.39 -25.18
CA PHE A 215 -5.09 -6.24 -24.59
C PHE A 215 -4.13 -5.48 -23.69
N VAL A 216 -4.25 -4.15 -23.71
CA VAL A 216 -3.49 -3.27 -22.81
C VAL A 216 -4.47 -2.56 -21.88
N TYR A 217 -4.21 -2.58 -20.58
CA TYR A 217 -4.99 -1.88 -19.57
C TYR A 217 -4.08 -1.21 -18.52
N SER A 218 -4.63 -0.46 -17.57
CA SER A 218 -3.85 0.30 -16.60
C SER A 218 -4.19 -0.10 -15.17
N ASP A 219 -3.15 -0.17 -14.34
CA ASP A 219 -3.21 -0.23 -12.89
C ASP A 219 -2.07 0.61 -12.28
N GLY A 220 -1.69 0.38 -11.04
CA GLY A 220 -0.63 1.10 -10.36
C GLY A 220 0.47 0.16 -9.85
N TRP A 221 1.69 0.65 -9.89
CA TRP A 221 2.83 0.10 -9.18
C TRP A 221 2.94 0.73 -7.79
N VAL A 222 3.53 -0.01 -6.84
CA VAL A 222 3.90 0.49 -5.52
C VAL A 222 5.19 -0.15 -5.03
N ASP A 223 6.07 0.63 -4.39
CA ASP A 223 7.05 0.06 -3.47
C ASP A 223 6.34 -0.24 -2.15
N ASP A 224 6.00 -1.50 -1.95
CA ASP A 224 5.16 -1.97 -0.86
C ASP A 224 5.77 -1.75 0.52
N ALA A 225 7.05 -2.04 0.69
CA ALA A 225 7.75 -1.84 1.95
C ALA A 225 7.91 -0.34 2.28
N ARG A 226 8.24 0.48 1.28
CA ARG A 226 8.31 1.94 1.42
C ARG A 226 6.96 2.52 1.83
N LEU A 227 5.86 2.01 1.25
CA LEU A 227 4.52 2.46 1.62
C LEU A 227 4.26 2.26 3.11
N VAL A 228 4.58 1.09 3.69
CA VAL A 228 4.40 0.85 5.13
C VAL A 228 5.25 1.81 5.96
N VAL A 229 6.51 2.00 5.60
CA VAL A 229 7.43 2.90 6.32
C VAL A 229 6.91 4.34 6.30
N LEU A 230 6.48 4.85 5.14
CA LEU A 230 5.93 6.21 5.03
C LEU A 230 4.63 6.38 5.82
N VAL A 231 3.77 5.36 5.85
CA VAL A 231 2.55 5.37 6.66
C VAL A 231 2.88 5.41 8.15
N ALA A 232 3.91 4.67 8.61
CA ALA A 232 4.37 4.69 9.99
C ALA A 232 5.02 6.04 10.37
N ILE A 233 5.82 6.64 9.47
CA ILE A 233 6.38 7.99 9.65
C ILE A 233 5.25 9.01 9.82
N ASP A 234 4.20 8.93 9.01
CA ASP A 234 3.07 9.84 9.12
C ASP A 234 2.29 9.63 10.41
N ALA A 235 2.11 8.39 10.85
CA ALA A 235 1.54 8.08 12.16
C ALA A 235 2.34 8.73 13.30
N GLN A 236 3.68 8.62 13.25
CA GLN A 236 4.58 9.25 14.22
C GLN A 236 4.49 10.78 14.18
N ALA A 237 4.44 11.38 12.99
CA ALA A 237 4.29 12.82 12.83
C ALA A 237 2.97 13.35 13.43
N HIS A 238 1.93 12.50 13.51
CA HIS A 238 0.67 12.78 14.17
C HIS A 238 0.63 12.36 15.66
N GLY A 239 1.77 11.93 16.22
CA GLY A 239 1.93 11.65 17.65
C GLY A 239 1.75 10.19 18.05
N ALA A 240 1.72 9.23 17.12
CA ALA A 240 1.82 7.81 17.47
C ALA A 240 3.24 7.44 17.91
N GLU A 241 3.36 6.59 18.91
CA GLU A 241 4.62 5.93 19.27
C GLU A 241 4.77 4.65 18.43
N ILE A 242 5.87 4.54 17.68
CA ILE A 242 6.16 3.39 16.82
C ILE A 242 7.29 2.57 17.43
N LEU A 243 6.97 1.35 17.86
CA LEU A 243 7.89 0.42 18.52
C LEU A 243 8.19 -0.75 17.58
N THR A 244 9.30 -0.66 16.84
CA THR A 244 9.81 -1.78 16.06
C THR A 244 10.61 -2.73 16.95
N ARG A 245 10.77 -4.00 16.53
CA ARG A 245 11.47 -5.04 17.31
C ARG A 245 10.95 -5.15 18.74
N THR A 246 9.63 -4.97 18.88
CA THR A 246 8.94 -4.96 20.17
C THR A 246 7.70 -5.82 20.09
N ARG A 247 7.79 -7.01 20.69
CA ARG A 247 6.73 -8.01 20.67
C ARG A 247 5.73 -7.79 21.80
N CYS A 248 4.45 -7.76 21.51
CA CYS A 248 3.40 -7.89 22.50
C CYS A 248 3.30 -9.37 22.94
N THR A 249 3.86 -9.68 24.11
CA THR A 249 3.94 -11.06 24.63
C THR A 249 2.72 -11.48 25.43
N ALA A 250 2.00 -10.51 26.00
CA ALA A 250 0.75 -10.71 26.69
C ALA A 250 -0.10 -9.42 26.65
N ALA A 251 -1.42 -9.57 26.59
CA ALA A 251 -2.37 -8.48 26.70
C ALA A 251 -3.55 -8.95 27.56
N GLN A 252 -3.60 -8.51 28.83
CA GLN A 252 -4.67 -8.85 29.74
C GLN A 252 -5.81 -7.84 29.62
N ARG A 253 -7.00 -8.33 29.27
CA ARG A 253 -8.24 -7.54 29.21
C ARG A 253 -8.81 -7.33 30.60
N SER A 254 -9.38 -6.16 30.86
CA SER A 254 -10.25 -5.87 31.99
C SER A 254 -11.58 -5.30 31.47
N ASP A 255 -12.51 -4.97 32.37
CA ASP A 255 -13.77 -4.35 31.96
C ASP A 255 -13.57 -2.93 31.37
N THR A 256 -12.47 -2.25 31.71
CA THR A 256 -12.23 -0.83 31.37
C THR A 256 -11.02 -0.59 30.47
N GLY A 257 -10.15 -1.57 30.27
CA GLY A 257 -8.93 -1.41 29.49
C GLY A 257 -8.14 -2.68 29.32
N TRP A 258 -6.95 -2.52 28.75
CA TRP A 258 -5.97 -3.56 28.48
C TRP A 258 -4.67 -3.24 29.20
N THR A 259 -4.04 -4.26 29.78
CA THR A 259 -2.65 -4.18 30.27
C THR A 259 -1.80 -5.09 29.40
N ALA A 260 -0.95 -4.51 28.56
CA ALA A 260 -0.10 -5.24 27.64
C ALA A 260 1.35 -5.29 28.14
N THR A 261 2.01 -6.44 27.94
CA THR A 261 3.44 -6.61 28.17
C THR A 261 4.15 -6.57 26.83
N LEU A 262 4.92 -5.51 26.60
CA LEU A 262 5.73 -5.30 25.41
C LEU A 262 7.18 -5.65 25.72
N LYS A 263 7.81 -6.52 24.92
CA LYS A 263 9.19 -6.96 25.09
C LYS A 263 10.02 -6.61 23.87
N ASN A 264 11.06 -5.79 24.05
CA ASN A 264 11.95 -5.39 22.97
C ASN A 264 13.00 -6.47 22.65
N GLY A 265 13.76 -6.27 21.53
CA GLY A 265 14.81 -7.19 21.09
C GLY A 265 15.95 -7.40 22.09
N ALA A 266 16.16 -6.49 23.05
CA ALA A 266 17.12 -6.63 24.16
C ALA A 266 16.54 -7.42 25.35
N GLY A 267 15.29 -7.87 25.26
CA GLY A 267 14.61 -8.62 26.32
C GLY A 267 13.99 -7.75 27.43
N GLN A 268 14.08 -6.43 27.33
CA GLN A 268 13.48 -5.51 28.29
C GLN A 268 11.97 -5.50 28.12
N ALA A 269 11.23 -5.60 29.22
CA ALA A 269 9.79 -5.59 29.24
C ALA A 269 9.25 -4.24 29.71
N ARG A 270 8.21 -3.74 29.04
CA ARG A 270 7.43 -2.56 29.40
C ARG A 270 5.96 -2.96 29.58
N GLN A 271 5.32 -2.48 30.63
CA GLN A 271 3.87 -2.60 30.80
C GLN A 271 3.20 -1.38 30.19
N LEU A 272 2.20 -1.59 29.35
CA LEU A 272 1.43 -0.53 28.71
C LEU A 272 -0.05 -0.70 29.02
N GLN A 273 -0.71 0.38 29.44
CA GLN A 273 -2.16 0.43 29.59
C GLN A 273 -2.81 1.07 28.37
N ALA A 274 -3.86 0.44 27.84
CA ALA A 274 -4.63 0.94 26.70
C ALA A 274 -6.13 0.84 26.94
N ARG A 275 -6.90 1.83 26.46
CA ARG A 275 -8.38 1.78 26.51
C ARG A 275 -8.94 0.77 25.52
N ALA A 276 -8.30 0.61 24.36
CA ALA A 276 -8.67 -0.33 23.30
C ALA A 276 -7.45 -1.05 22.73
N LEU A 277 -7.64 -2.26 22.22
CA LEU A 277 -6.64 -3.03 21.52
C LEU A 277 -7.07 -3.32 20.09
N VAL A 278 -6.15 -3.11 19.13
CA VAL A 278 -6.31 -3.51 17.73
C VAL A 278 -5.33 -4.63 17.43
N ASN A 279 -5.85 -5.80 17.07
CA ASN A 279 -5.08 -6.93 16.57
C ASN A 279 -4.96 -6.84 15.05
N ALA A 280 -3.83 -6.34 14.55
CA ALA A 280 -3.50 -6.21 13.13
C ALA A 280 -2.29 -7.07 12.75
N THR A 281 -2.13 -8.24 13.41
CA THR A 281 -0.97 -9.13 13.29
C THR A 281 -0.98 -9.99 12.01
N GLY A 282 -1.93 -9.75 11.09
CA GLY A 282 -1.98 -10.40 9.78
C GLY A 282 -2.07 -11.92 9.86
N PRO A 283 -1.07 -12.69 9.35
CA PRO A 283 -1.08 -14.15 9.43
C PRO A 283 -1.11 -14.71 10.86
N TRP A 284 -0.73 -13.93 11.86
CA TRP A 284 -0.75 -14.32 13.28
C TRP A 284 -1.99 -13.86 14.04
N THR A 285 -3.03 -13.33 13.37
CA THR A 285 -4.23 -12.78 14.04
C THR A 285 -4.89 -13.81 14.95
N GLU A 286 -5.08 -15.03 14.48
CA GLU A 286 -5.63 -16.13 15.27
C GLU A 286 -4.69 -16.55 16.43
N ALA A 287 -3.41 -16.71 16.14
CA ALA A 287 -2.42 -17.12 17.13
C ALA A 287 -2.27 -16.08 18.26
N PHE A 288 -2.37 -14.78 17.95
CA PHE A 288 -2.36 -13.73 18.95
C PHE A 288 -3.57 -13.81 19.89
N LEU A 289 -4.77 -14.03 19.37
CA LEU A 289 -5.99 -14.17 20.17
C LEU A 289 -5.96 -15.42 21.06
N ARG A 290 -5.42 -16.54 20.58
CA ARG A 290 -5.30 -17.78 21.34
C ARG A 290 -4.16 -17.77 22.37
N GLY A 291 -3.06 -17.04 22.06
CA GLY A 291 -1.81 -17.10 22.81
C GLY A 291 -1.53 -15.94 23.73
N ALA A 292 -1.52 -14.71 23.18
CA ALA A 292 -1.09 -13.50 23.90
C ALA A 292 -2.25 -12.74 24.52
N ALA A 293 -3.39 -12.61 23.86
CA ALA A 293 -4.56 -11.94 24.38
C ALA A 293 -5.29 -12.81 25.43
N ARG A 294 -5.63 -12.20 26.57
CA ARG A 294 -6.32 -12.87 27.68
C ARG A 294 -7.65 -12.18 27.95
N PRO A 295 -8.76 -12.92 28.07
CA PRO A 295 -10.08 -12.34 28.36
C PRO A 295 -10.17 -11.72 29.76
N ALA A 296 -11.13 -10.85 29.96
CA ALA A 296 -11.41 -10.25 31.29
C ALA A 296 -11.93 -11.28 32.30
N ARG A 297 -12.76 -12.21 31.83
CA ARG A 297 -13.43 -13.23 32.66
C ARG A 297 -13.28 -14.55 31.94
N GLY A 298 -12.64 -15.50 32.40
CA GLY A 298 -12.47 -16.92 32.05
C GLY A 298 -12.99 -17.47 30.70
N GLU A 299 -13.75 -16.72 29.92
CA GLU A 299 -14.24 -17.07 28.60
C GLU A 299 -13.18 -16.80 27.54
N ALA A 300 -13.01 -17.74 26.60
CA ALA A 300 -12.10 -17.55 25.47
C ALA A 300 -12.56 -16.39 24.58
N LEU A 301 -11.61 -15.57 24.09
CA LEU A 301 -11.90 -14.57 23.07
C LEU A 301 -12.41 -15.26 21.79
N ALA A 302 -13.42 -14.68 21.17
CA ALA A 302 -13.89 -15.15 19.87
C ALA A 302 -12.75 -15.06 18.85
N THR A 303 -12.57 -16.10 18.08
CA THR A 303 -11.55 -16.18 17.04
C THR A 303 -12.08 -16.92 15.83
N ARG A 304 -11.49 -16.63 14.66
CA ARG A 304 -11.77 -17.29 13.38
C ARG A 304 -10.55 -18.10 12.97
N SER A 305 -10.76 -19.06 12.10
CA SER A 305 -9.67 -19.79 11.49
C SER A 305 -9.19 -19.09 10.22
N LEU A 306 -7.88 -19.15 10.00
CA LEU A 306 -7.22 -18.62 8.81
C LEU A 306 -6.68 -19.77 7.96
N ARG A 307 -6.92 -19.69 6.65
CA ARG A 307 -6.12 -20.40 5.65
C ARG A 307 -4.92 -19.55 5.27
N LEU A 308 -3.75 -20.09 5.45
CA LEU A 308 -2.50 -19.41 5.12
C LEU A 308 -2.05 -19.82 3.73
N ILE A 309 -2.05 -18.87 2.79
CA ILE A 309 -1.66 -19.13 1.41
C ILE A 309 -0.36 -18.40 1.10
N LYS A 310 0.70 -19.18 0.90
CA LYS A 310 2.00 -18.68 0.49
C LYS A 310 1.96 -18.28 -0.99
N GLY A 311 2.48 -17.10 -1.30
CA GLY A 311 2.69 -16.61 -2.66
C GLY A 311 4.13 -16.17 -2.85
N SER A 312 4.81 -16.80 -3.79
CA SER A 312 6.24 -16.62 -4.02
C SER A 312 6.50 -15.85 -5.32
N HIS A 313 7.62 -15.14 -5.34
CA HIS A 313 8.09 -14.36 -6.49
C HIS A 313 9.57 -14.62 -6.72
N ILE A 314 9.99 -14.57 -7.99
CA ILE A 314 11.40 -14.60 -8.41
C ILE A 314 11.75 -13.30 -9.13
N VAL A 315 13.01 -12.91 -9.00
CA VAL A 315 13.60 -11.78 -9.73
C VAL A 315 14.69 -12.34 -10.63
N VAL A 316 14.59 -12.02 -11.91
CA VAL A 316 15.51 -12.49 -12.95
C VAL A 316 16.06 -11.30 -13.73
N PRO A 317 17.17 -11.42 -14.50
CA PRO A 317 17.61 -10.36 -15.41
C PRO A 317 16.46 -9.91 -16.32
N ARG A 318 16.53 -8.67 -16.79
CA ARG A 318 15.49 -8.04 -17.59
C ARG A 318 15.13 -8.87 -18.84
N CYS A 319 13.87 -9.29 -18.95
CA CYS A 319 13.37 -10.12 -20.05
C CYS A 319 12.88 -9.31 -21.26
N PHE A 320 12.66 -7.99 -21.11
CA PHE A 320 12.12 -7.11 -22.17
C PHE A 320 12.43 -5.64 -21.87
N GLU A 321 12.49 -4.80 -22.93
CA GLU A 321 13.01 -3.42 -22.82
C GLU A 321 11.94 -2.34 -22.50
N HIS A 322 10.67 -2.60 -22.79
CA HIS A 322 9.59 -1.63 -22.55
C HIS A 322 9.13 -1.60 -21.08
N ASP A 323 8.43 -0.53 -20.68
CA ASP A 323 7.97 -0.30 -19.29
C ASP A 323 6.56 -0.88 -18.99
N HIS A 324 5.98 -1.67 -19.91
CA HIS A 324 4.72 -2.35 -19.64
C HIS A 324 4.98 -3.68 -18.93
N ALA A 325 4.16 -4.00 -17.94
CA ALA A 325 4.12 -5.32 -17.34
C ALA A 325 3.30 -6.30 -18.19
N TYR A 326 3.55 -7.59 -18.03
CA TYR A 326 2.70 -8.64 -18.58
C TYR A 326 1.83 -9.27 -17.49
N ILE A 327 0.64 -9.68 -17.89
CA ILE A 327 -0.24 -10.58 -17.12
C ILE A 327 -0.48 -11.82 -17.96
N PHE A 328 -0.06 -12.97 -17.48
CA PHE A 328 -0.14 -14.25 -18.17
C PHE A 328 -1.21 -15.13 -17.53
N GLN A 329 -2.13 -15.63 -18.34
CA GLN A 329 -3.18 -16.55 -17.93
C GLN A 329 -2.74 -17.98 -18.26
N ASN A 330 -2.39 -18.75 -17.27
CA ASN A 330 -1.85 -20.09 -17.44
C ASN A 330 -2.96 -21.16 -17.62
N PRO A 331 -2.65 -22.32 -18.23
CA PRO A 331 -3.60 -23.42 -18.45
C PRO A 331 -4.21 -23.97 -17.14
N ASP A 332 -3.48 -23.89 -16.03
CA ASP A 332 -3.94 -24.27 -14.68
C ASP A 332 -4.83 -23.21 -14.01
N GLN A 333 -5.27 -22.20 -14.80
CA GLN A 333 -6.10 -21.07 -14.38
C GLN A 333 -5.42 -20.11 -13.38
N ARG A 334 -4.15 -20.29 -13.08
CA ARG A 334 -3.38 -19.33 -12.30
C ARG A 334 -2.90 -18.17 -13.18
N ILE A 335 -2.67 -17.04 -12.52
CA ILE A 335 -2.13 -15.84 -13.16
C ILE A 335 -0.74 -15.59 -12.63
N ILE A 336 0.21 -15.36 -13.52
CA ILE A 336 1.51 -14.79 -13.16
C ILE A 336 1.69 -13.45 -13.85
N PHE A 337 2.42 -12.58 -13.18
CA PHE A 337 2.86 -11.29 -13.72
C PHE A 337 4.34 -11.37 -14.06
N ALA A 338 4.76 -10.61 -15.09
CA ALA A 338 6.14 -10.30 -15.36
C ALA A 338 6.26 -8.76 -15.44
N ILE A 339 6.95 -8.16 -14.48
CA ILE A 339 6.92 -6.72 -14.23
C ILE A 339 8.35 -6.17 -14.34
N PRO A 340 8.60 -5.06 -15.08
CA PRO A 340 9.88 -4.37 -15.04
C PRO A 340 10.22 -4.00 -13.59
N TYR A 341 11.43 -4.34 -13.14
CA TYR A 341 11.80 -4.19 -11.75
C TYR A 341 13.23 -3.67 -11.60
N GLU A 342 13.39 -2.62 -10.79
CA GLU A 342 14.70 -2.06 -10.44
C GLU A 342 15.62 -1.86 -11.67
N GLU A 343 15.07 -1.31 -12.75
CA GLU A 343 15.71 -0.99 -14.02
C GLU A 343 16.30 -2.19 -14.79
N ARG A 344 16.94 -3.13 -14.10
CA ARG A 344 17.75 -4.20 -14.67
C ARG A 344 17.13 -5.58 -14.61
N PHE A 345 15.94 -5.71 -13.99
CA PHE A 345 15.35 -6.99 -13.66
C PHE A 345 13.89 -7.08 -14.13
N THR A 346 13.39 -8.29 -14.10
CA THR A 346 11.97 -8.62 -14.22
C THR A 346 11.54 -9.38 -12.96
N LEU A 347 10.49 -8.88 -12.30
CA LEU A 347 9.81 -9.55 -11.21
C LEU A 347 8.76 -10.48 -11.79
N ILE A 348 8.81 -11.78 -11.45
CA ILE A 348 7.87 -12.81 -11.91
C ILE A 348 7.15 -13.42 -10.70
N GLY A 349 5.84 -13.48 -10.72
CA GLY A 349 5.00 -14.07 -9.66
C GLY A 349 3.52 -13.92 -9.96
N THR A 350 2.65 -14.62 -9.26
CA THR A 350 2.87 -15.27 -7.96
C THR A 350 2.40 -16.73 -7.98
N THR A 351 2.85 -17.51 -7.00
CA THR A 351 2.29 -18.84 -6.70
C THR A 351 1.13 -18.74 -5.71
N ASP A 352 0.38 -19.83 -5.55
CA ASP A 352 -0.63 -20.03 -4.51
C ASP A 352 -0.44 -21.44 -3.93
N VAL A 353 0.22 -21.54 -2.76
CA VAL A 353 0.53 -22.78 -2.06
C VAL A 353 0.04 -22.68 -0.63
N GLU A 354 -0.75 -23.64 -0.18
CA GLU A 354 -1.17 -23.71 1.23
C GLU A 354 0.04 -23.89 2.14
N LEU A 355 0.07 -23.16 3.24
CA LEU A 355 1.17 -23.16 4.20
C LEU A 355 0.70 -23.77 5.53
N ASP A 356 1.30 -24.88 5.88
CA ASP A 356 1.20 -25.46 7.22
C ASP A 356 2.42 -25.02 8.04
N GLY A 357 2.20 -24.38 9.19
CA GLY A 357 3.26 -23.97 10.11
C GLY A 357 3.41 -22.46 10.30
N ASP A 358 4.60 -22.03 10.74
CA ASP A 358 4.85 -20.63 11.07
C ASP A 358 4.94 -19.74 9.82
N PRO A 359 4.07 -18.73 9.70
CA PRO A 359 4.13 -17.76 8.61
C PRO A 359 5.47 -17.01 8.51
N GLY A 360 6.18 -16.85 9.63
CA GLY A 360 7.48 -16.17 9.68
C GLY A 360 8.61 -16.95 9.01
N ALA A 361 8.47 -18.25 8.89
CA ALA A 361 9.44 -19.14 8.23
C ALA A 361 9.15 -19.38 6.74
N ALA A 362 8.15 -18.69 6.18
CA ALA A 362 7.75 -18.89 4.78
C ALA A 362 8.87 -18.48 3.82
N HIS A 363 9.28 -19.40 2.95
CA HIS A 363 10.25 -19.18 1.88
C HIS A 363 9.78 -19.89 0.60
N ILE A 364 10.32 -19.46 -0.54
CA ILE A 364 10.05 -20.11 -1.83
C ILE A 364 10.69 -21.50 -1.86
N SER A 365 10.00 -22.47 -2.44
CA SER A 365 10.56 -23.81 -2.69
C SER A 365 11.13 -23.91 -4.11
N ASP A 366 12.01 -24.89 -4.34
CA ASP A 366 12.55 -25.17 -5.68
C ASP A 366 11.46 -25.52 -6.69
N ASP A 367 10.37 -26.16 -6.24
CA ASP A 367 9.21 -26.44 -7.10
C ASP A 367 8.50 -25.17 -7.53
N GLU A 368 8.35 -24.20 -6.65
CA GLU A 368 7.78 -22.89 -6.99
C GLU A 368 8.69 -22.11 -7.94
N VAL A 369 10.02 -22.17 -7.74
CA VAL A 369 10.98 -21.56 -8.67
C VAL A 369 10.83 -22.17 -10.07
N ARG A 370 10.84 -23.51 -10.17
CA ARG A 370 10.66 -24.22 -11.45
C ARG A 370 9.32 -23.86 -12.09
N TYR A 371 8.24 -23.86 -11.32
CA TYR A 371 6.91 -23.48 -11.81
C TYR A 371 6.90 -22.09 -12.41
N LEU A 372 7.42 -21.08 -11.71
CA LEU A 372 7.44 -19.69 -12.20
C LEU A 372 8.29 -19.55 -13.46
N CYS A 373 9.45 -20.20 -13.52
CA CYS A 373 10.32 -20.22 -14.69
C CYS A 373 9.62 -20.87 -15.90
N GLU A 374 9.00 -22.03 -15.71
CA GLU A 374 8.28 -22.74 -16.76
C GLU A 374 7.08 -21.93 -17.30
N GLN A 375 6.28 -21.35 -16.39
CA GLN A 375 5.11 -20.58 -16.81
C GLN A 375 5.51 -19.29 -17.55
N ALA A 376 6.57 -18.59 -17.15
CA ALA A 376 7.10 -17.44 -17.87
C ALA A 376 7.64 -17.84 -19.25
N SER A 377 8.39 -18.93 -19.34
CA SER A 377 8.97 -19.45 -20.58
C SER A 377 7.93 -19.87 -21.61
N ARG A 378 6.69 -20.14 -21.21
CA ARG A 378 5.56 -20.37 -22.13
C ARG A 378 5.22 -19.16 -22.99
N TYR A 379 5.55 -17.97 -22.50
CA TYR A 379 5.19 -16.72 -23.16
C TYR A 379 6.37 -16.05 -23.84
N PHE A 380 7.55 -16.06 -23.21
CA PHE A 380 8.73 -15.41 -23.75
C PHE A 380 9.44 -16.28 -24.81
N THR A 381 10.07 -15.63 -25.77
CA THR A 381 10.97 -16.28 -26.75
C THR A 381 12.23 -16.81 -26.09
N GLN A 382 12.76 -16.06 -25.11
CA GLN A 382 13.89 -16.49 -24.29
C GLN A 382 13.36 -17.24 -23.06
N ALA A 383 13.82 -18.47 -22.88
CA ALA A 383 13.46 -19.25 -21.71
C ALA A 383 14.05 -18.63 -20.44
N VAL A 384 13.26 -18.63 -19.37
CA VAL A 384 13.67 -18.28 -18.01
C VAL A 384 13.97 -19.58 -17.27
N THR A 385 15.13 -19.68 -16.66
CA THR A 385 15.60 -20.87 -15.95
C THR A 385 15.84 -20.60 -14.47
N PRO A 386 15.87 -21.62 -13.60
CA PRO A 386 16.24 -21.44 -12.20
C PRO A 386 17.64 -20.80 -12.00
N ALA A 387 18.57 -20.98 -12.94
CA ALA A 387 19.91 -20.39 -12.90
C ALA A 387 19.89 -18.85 -13.10
N ASP A 388 18.82 -18.32 -13.71
CA ASP A 388 18.66 -16.88 -13.90
C ASP A 388 18.12 -16.16 -12.67
N VAL A 389 17.70 -16.88 -11.64
CA VAL A 389 17.10 -16.28 -10.44
C VAL A 389 18.17 -15.61 -9.58
N VAL A 390 18.12 -14.29 -9.51
CA VAL A 390 19.06 -13.46 -8.71
C VAL A 390 18.55 -13.17 -7.32
N TRP A 391 17.24 -13.20 -7.11
CA TRP A 391 16.59 -13.02 -5.83
C TRP A 391 15.17 -13.60 -5.85
N SER A 392 14.69 -13.96 -4.66
CA SER A 392 13.33 -14.46 -4.49
C SER A 392 12.77 -14.07 -3.12
N TYR A 393 11.46 -14.06 -3.01
CA TYR A 393 10.77 -13.84 -1.75
C TYR A 393 9.40 -14.53 -1.74
N ALA A 394 8.90 -14.81 -0.54
CA ALA A 394 7.58 -15.37 -0.32
C ALA A 394 6.82 -14.55 0.73
N GLY A 395 5.51 -14.43 0.57
CA GLY A 395 4.61 -13.81 1.53
C GLY A 395 3.40 -14.69 1.80
N VAL A 396 2.83 -14.55 2.99
CA VAL A 396 1.69 -15.38 3.42
C VAL A 396 0.43 -14.52 3.45
N ARG A 397 -0.58 -14.92 2.67
CA ARG A 397 -1.91 -14.30 2.66
C ARG A 397 -2.78 -14.96 3.72
N PRO A 398 -3.25 -14.22 4.74
CA PRO A 398 -4.24 -14.72 5.68
C PRO A 398 -5.63 -14.61 5.05
N LEU A 399 -6.18 -15.70 4.56
CA LEU A 399 -7.55 -15.77 4.05
C LEU A 399 -8.47 -16.31 5.15
N LEU A 400 -9.66 -15.72 5.29
CA LEU A 400 -10.66 -16.29 6.19
C LEU A 400 -11.07 -17.67 5.69
N ASP A 401 -11.08 -18.65 6.59
CA ASP A 401 -11.59 -19.98 6.27
C ASP A 401 -13.12 -19.95 6.28
N ASP A 402 -13.73 -20.09 5.09
CA ASP A 402 -15.17 -20.12 4.90
C ASP A 402 -15.74 -21.53 4.66
N ALA A 403 -14.94 -22.55 4.91
CA ALA A 403 -15.26 -23.97 4.68
C ALA A 403 -15.59 -24.31 3.21
N SER A 404 -15.30 -23.42 2.25
CA SER A 404 -15.64 -23.63 0.82
C SER A 404 -14.75 -24.64 0.10
N GLY A 405 -13.66 -25.06 0.71
CA GLY A 405 -12.72 -26.04 0.14
C GLY A 405 -11.86 -25.52 -1.04
N ASP A 406 -12.25 -24.46 -1.72
CA ASP A 406 -11.53 -23.85 -2.84
C ASP A 406 -10.88 -22.52 -2.44
N PRO A 407 -9.54 -22.41 -2.37
CA PRO A 407 -8.83 -21.16 -2.04
C PRO A 407 -9.13 -20.01 -2.98
N SER A 408 -9.58 -20.30 -4.21
CA SER A 408 -9.91 -19.28 -5.20
C SER A 408 -11.30 -18.67 -5.01
N ALA A 409 -12.19 -19.35 -4.26
CA ALA A 409 -13.57 -18.94 -3.98
C ALA A 409 -13.71 -18.16 -2.67
N VAL A 410 -12.71 -18.21 -1.79
CA VAL A 410 -12.72 -17.51 -0.49
C VAL A 410 -12.78 -16.01 -0.71
N THR A 411 -13.66 -15.32 0.03
CA THR A 411 -13.74 -13.86 -0.02
C THR A 411 -12.38 -13.23 0.27
N ARG A 412 -11.94 -12.34 -0.62
CA ARG A 412 -10.65 -11.64 -0.50
C ARG A 412 -10.82 -10.21 0.02
N ASP A 413 -12.00 -9.87 0.53
CA ASP A 413 -12.21 -8.64 1.28
C ASP A 413 -11.73 -8.82 2.73
N TYR A 414 -11.57 -7.73 3.45
CA TYR A 414 -11.22 -7.79 4.87
C TYR A 414 -12.48 -7.85 5.73
N LEU A 415 -12.31 -8.36 6.94
CA LEU A 415 -13.31 -8.28 7.99
C LEU A 415 -12.72 -7.55 9.20
N LEU A 416 -13.43 -6.56 9.70
CA LEU A 416 -13.19 -5.91 10.98
C LEU A 416 -14.13 -6.53 12.01
N GLU A 417 -13.58 -7.35 12.89
CA GLU A 417 -14.34 -8.00 13.95
C GLU A 417 -14.17 -7.26 15.26
N THR A 418 -15.28 -6.80 15.83
CA THR A 418 -15.30 -6.04 17.09
C THR A 418 -15.84 -6.86 18.22
N ASP A 419 -15.19 -6.78 19.38
CA ASP A 419 -15.66 -7.36 20.64
C ASP A 419 -15.78 -6.26 21.70
N ARG A 420 -16.98 -6.11 22.26
CA ARG A 420 -17.38 -5.10 23.23
C ARG A 420 -17.84 -5.70 24.57
N ALA A 421 -17.63 -7.01 24.77
CA ALA A 421 -18.06 -7.68 26.01
C ALA A 421 -17.34 -7.16 27.26
N ALA A 422 -16.17 -6.54 27.07
CA ALA A 422 -15.37 -5.82 28.07
C ALA A 422 -14.64 -4.66 27.36
N ALA A 423 -13.43 -4.27 27.79
CA ALA A 423 -12.64 -3.26 27.05
C ALA A 423 -12.57 -3.58 25.54
N PRO A 424 -12.70 -2.57 24.67
CA PRO A 424 -12.78 -2.74 23.22
C PRO A 424 -11.64 -3.55 22.62
N LEU A 425 -11.97 -4.55 21.78
CA LEU A 425 -11.05 -5.29 20.93
C LEU A 425 -11.52 -5.18 19.48
N LEU A 426 -10.62 -4.85 18.57
CA LEU A 426 -10.84 -4.92 17.12
C LEU A 426 -9.80 -5.85 16.50
N SER A 427 -10.25 -6.89 15.80
CA SER A 427 -9.39 -7.81 15.07
C SER A 427 -9.54 -7.62 13.57
N VAL A 428 -8.40 -7.49 12.87
CA VAL A 428 -8.32 -7.33 11.41
C VAL A 428 -8.04 -8.69 10.78
N TRP A 429 -8.99 -9.16 9.98
CA TRP A 429 -8.88 -10.41 9.25
C TRP A 429 -8.71 -10.14 7.75
N GLY A 430 -7.63 -10.64 7.15
CA GLY A 430 -7.34 -10.42 5.75
C GLY A 430 -6.88 -8.99 5.42
N GLY A 431 -7.32 -8.48 4.27
CA GLY A 431 -6.96 -7.14 3.77
C GLY A 431 -5.90 -7.17 2.67
N LYS A 432 -5.87 -6.09 1.90
CA LYS A 432 -4.98 -5.91 0.75
C LYS A 432 -4.28 -4.57 0.82
N ILE A 433 -3.07 -4.50 0.27
CA ILE A 433 -2.32 -3.24 0.17
C ILE A 433 -3.11 -2.15 -0.57
N THR A 434 -3.92 -2.50 -1.57
CA THR A 434 -4.73 -1.54 -2.33
C THR A 434 -5.80 -0.86 -1.49
N THR A 435 -6.42 -1.57 -0.54
CA THR A 435 -7.56 -1.05 0.24
C THR A 435 -7.21 -0.72 1.68
N PHE A 436 -5.92 -0.74 2.05
CA PHE A 436 -5.47 -0.55 3.43
C PHE A 436 -5.94 0.78 4.04
N ARG A 437 -5.92 1.87 3.24
CA ARG A 437 -6.34 3.19 3.72
C ARG A 437 -7.81 3.19 4.14
N LYS A 438 -8.67 2.61 3.30
CA LYS A 438 -10.11 2.53 3.60
C LYS A 438 -10.40 1.57 4.76
N LEU A 439 -9.67 0.46 4.85
CA LEU A 439 -9.71 -0.43 6.00
C LEU A 439 -9.34 0.33 7.29
N ALA A 440 -8.26 1.11 7.26
CA ALA A 440 -7.80 1.88 8.41
C ALA A 440 -8.83 2.95 8.83
N GLU A 441 -9.45 3.64 7.86
CA GLU A 441 -10.51 4.61 8.09
C GLU A 441 -11.72 3.96 8.79
N GLU A 442 -12.18 2.81 8.29
CA GLU A 442 -13.29 2.04 8.86
C GLU A 442 -12.94 1.50 10.27
N ALA A 443 -11.71 1.00 10.46
CA ALA A 443 -11.23 0.54 11.77
C ALA A 443 -11.18 1.68 12.80
N ALA A 444 -10.70 2.85 12.41
CA ALA A 444 -10.66 4.03 13.28
C ALA A 444 -12.07 4.56 13.62
N GLU A 445 -13.03 4.46 12.70
CA GLU A 445 -14.44 4.74 12.97
C GLU A 445 -15.04 3.78 14.00
N GLU A 446 -14.74 2.47 13.88
CA GLU A 446 -15.18 1.45 14.84
C GLU A 446 -14.60 1.70 16.24
N ILE A 447 -13.29 1.97 16.33
CA ILE A 447 -12.64 2.31 17.61
C ILE A 447 -13.29 3.55 18.23
N GLY A 448 -13.52 4.61 17.44
CA GLY A 448 -14.19 5.82 17.92
C GLY A 448 -15.60 5.54 18.47
N ARG A 449 -16.36 4.68 17.76
CA ARG A 449 -17.69 4.24 18.22
C ARG A 449 -17.64 3.41 19.51
N MET A 450 -16.66 2.50 19.61
CA MET A 450 -16.49 1.65 20.79
C MET A 450 -16.05 2.44 22.02
N LEU A 451 -15.26 3.48 21.85
CA LEU A 451 -14.81 4.37 22.93
C LEU A 451 -15.82 5.49 23.26
N GLY A 452 -16.92 5.60 22.51
CA GLY A 452 -17.93 6.65 22.71
C GLY A 452 -17.49 8.04 22.23
N GLU A 453 -16.42 8.12 21.43
CA GLU A 453 -15.80 9.37 20.96
C GLU A 453 -15.60 9.34 19.42
N PRO A 454 -16.67 9.41 18.61
CA PRO A 454 -16.54 9.41 17.15
C PRO A 454 -15.75 10.64 16.67
N ARG A 455 -14.78 10.44 15.78
CA ARG A 455 -13.93 11.49 15.21
C ARG A 455 -13.88 11.38 13.70
N HIS A 456 -13.73 12.53 13.01
CA HIS A 456 -13.82 12.58 11.55
C HIS A 456 -12.64 11.93 10.83
N ALA A 457 -12.94 11.26 9.70
CA ALA A 457 -11.94 10.75 8.78
C ALA A 457 -11.20 11.90 8.07
N TRP A 458 -9.93 11.67 7.73
CA TRP A 458 -9.07 12.72 7.15
C TRP A 458 -8.13 12.21 6.03
N THR A 459 -7.88 10.91 5.96
CA THR A 459 -6.80 10.32 5.15
C THR A 459 -7.03 10.33 3.65
N GLN A 460 -8.28 10.50 3.18
CA GLN A 460 -8.61 10.39 1.74
C GLN A 460 -7.90 11.42 0.85
N GLY A 461 -7.68 12.63 1.33
CA GLY A 461 -7.02 13.71 0.58
C GLY A 461 -5.60 13.99 1.04
N ALA A 462 -5.12 13.28 2.06
CA ALA A 462 -3.81 13.54 2.66
C ALA A 462 -2.69 12.88 1.86
N SER A 463 -1.61 13.64 1.63
CA SER A 463 -0.36 13.09 1.10
C SER A 463 0.34 12.24 2.17
N LEU A 464 1.08 11.22 1.74
CA LEU A 464 2.06 10.55 2.60
C LEU A 464 3.36 11.37 2.63
N PRO A 465 4.18 11.21 3.68
CA PRO A 465 5.48 11.88 3.76
C PRO A 465 6.32 11.67 2.50
N GLY A 466 6.79 12.75 1.93
CA GLY A 466 7.50 12.74 0.64
C GLY A 466 6.60 12.88 -0.58
N GLY A 467 5.27 12.70 -0.45
CA GLY A 467 4.30 12.87 -1.54
C GLY A 467 3.79 14.30 -1.70
N ASP A 468 4.12 15.18 -0.79
CA ASP A 468 3.81 16.62 -0.76
C ASP A 468 4.74 17.42 -1.67
N LEU A 469 4.64 17.18 -2.99
CA LEU A 469 5.55 17.77 -3.98
C LEU A 469 5.22 19.23 -4.35
N GLY A 470 4.16 19.81 -3.78
CA GLY A 470 3.67 21.14 -4.13
C GLY A 470 4.71 22.26 -4.03
N ASP A 471 5.51 22.26 -2.96
CA ASP A 471 6.55 23.26 -2.71
C ASP A 471 7.73 23.20 -3.71
N TRP A 472 7.85 22.06 -4.40
CA TRP A 472 8.90 21.83 -5.39
C TRP A 472 8.47 22.12 -6.82
N ILE A 473 7.23 21.79 -7.15
CA ILE A 473 6.75 21.79 -8.54
C ILE A 473 5.50 22.63 -8.77
N GLY A 474 5.03 23.34 -7.74
CA GLY A 474 3.75 24.04 -7.76
C GLY A 474 2.57 23.07 -7.73
N MET A 475 1.53 23.32 -8.56
CA MET A 475 0.36 22.43 -8.60
C MET A 475 0.78 20.98 -8.89
N ALA A 476 0.62 20.10 -7.91
CA ALA A 476 0.82 18.67 -7.98
C ALA A 476 -0.54 17.95 -8.12
N ARG A 477 -0.58 16.62 -8.07
CA ARG A 477 -1.71 15.69 -8.21
C ARG A 477 -1.88 15.09 -9.61
N ARG A 478 -0.79 15.06 -10.37
CA ARG A 478 -0.68 14.37 -11.65
C ARG A 478 0.37 13.27 -11.54
N PRO A 479 0.02 12.08 -10.93
CA PRO A 479 0.97 10.99 -10.66
C PRO A 479 1.66 10.43 -11.92
N ASP A 480 1.16 10.74 -13.10
CA ASP A 480 1.76 10.40 -14.39
C ASP A 480 2.91 11.33 -14.80
N THR A 481 2.99 12.54 -14.26
CA THR A 481 3.97 13.57 -14.68
C THR A 481 4.72 14.24 -13.53
N ASP A 482 4.15 14.23 -12.33
CA ASP A 482 4.69 15.01 -11.20
C ASP A 482 6.07 14.49 -10.76
N PHE A 483 6.30 13.20 -10.82
CA PHE A 483 7.59 12.65 -10.44
C PHE A 483 8.74 13.15 -11.31
N GLU A 484 8.57 13.20 -12.62
CA GLU A 484 9.61 13.71 -13.54
C GLU A 484 9.85 15.22 -13.38
N ARG A 485 8.81 15.97 -13.06
CA ARG A 485 8.93 17.41 -12.71
C ARG A 485 9.72 17.56 -11.40
N PHE A 486 9.44 16.71 -10.42
CA PHE A 486 10.12 16.71 -9.13
C PHE A 486 11.62 16.35 -9.27
N VAL A 487 11.97 15.31 -10.02
CA VAL A 487 13.38 14.97 -10.28
C VAL A 487 14.14 16.16 -10.88
N ARG A 488 13.54 16.86 -11.86
CA ARG A 488 14.14 18.08 -12.43
C ARG A 488 14.32 19.19 -11.40
N ALA A 489 13.34 19.36 -10.50
CA ALA A 489 13.44 20.35 -9.42
C ALA A 489 14.56 20.00 -8.42
N VAL A 490 14.71 18.70 -8.06
CA VAL A 490 15.84 18.23 -7.23
C VAL A 490 17.18 18.54 -7.88
N LEU A 491 17.35 18.21 -9.17
CA LEU A 491 18.59 18.49 -9.92
C LEU A 491 18.86 19.99 -10.07
N ALA A 492 17.84 20.81 -10.22
CA ALA A 492 17.99 22.27 -10.28
C ALA A 492 18.43 22.85 -8.94
N ARG A 493 17.96 22.31 -7.82
CA ARG A 493 18.31 22.77 -6.47
C ARG A 493 19.66 22.24 -6.01
N HIS A 494 19.99 21.00 -6.38
CA HIS A 494 21.21 20.30 -6.03
C HIS A 494 21.99 19.89 -7.28
N SER A 495 22.50 20.88 -8.03
CA SER A 495 23.17 20.68 -9.32
C SER A 495 24.47 19.86 -9.24
N TRP A 496 24.99 19.66 -8.05
CA TRP A 496 26.15 18.81 -7.75
C TRP A 496 25.80 17.31 -7.69
N LEU A 497 24.52 16.93 -7.52
CA LEU A 497 24.11 15.54 -7.51
C LEU A 497 24.18 14.92 -8.91
N GLU A 498 24.76 13.73 -9.01
CA GLU A 498 24.63 12.91 -10.21
C GLU A 498 23.15 12.59 -10.50
N ALA A 499 22.74 12.66 -11.76
CA ALA A 499 21.35 12.49 -12.17
C ALA A 499 20.73 11.15 -11.72
N LYS A 500 21.52 10.06 -11.76
CA LYS A 500 21.08 8.74 -11.31
C LYS A 500 20.83 8.70 -9.80
N LEU A 501 21.74 9.27 -9.02
CA LEU A 501 21.61 9.36 -7.56
C LEU A 501 20.42 10.26 -7.19
N ALA A 502 20.29 11.43 -7.82
CA ALA A 502 19.16 12.33 -7.60
C ALA A 502 17.81 11.64 -7.86
N ARG A 503 17.71 10.90 -8.97
CA ARG A 503 16.50 10.14 -9.32
C ARG A 503 16.19 9.04 -8.30
N ARG A 504 17.21 8.30 -7.83
CA ARG A 504 17.04 7.27 -6.82
C ARG A 504 16.58 7.85 -5.49
N LEU A 505 17.22 8.91 -5.01
CA LEU A 505 16.82 9.60 -3.77
C LEU A 505 15.43 10.21 -3.89
N ALA A 506 15.12 10.84 -5.03
CA ALA A 506 13.78 11.34 -5.30
C ALA A 506 12.72 10.24 -5.25
N ARG A 507 13.02 9.04 -5.79
CA ARG A 507 12.14 7.86 -5.74
C ARG A 507 11.95 7.35 -4.32
N ALA A 508 13.03 7.23 -3.57
CA ALA A 508 12.97 6.68 -2.22
C ALA A 508 12.28 7.63 -1.21
N TYR A 509 12.50 8.93 -1.31
CA TYR A 509 12.20 9.90 -0.26
C TYR A 509 11.22 11.02 -0.65
N GLY A 510 10.99 11.26 -1.95
CA GLY A 510 10.16 12.38 -2.39
C GLY A 510 10.66 13.71 -1.81
N SER A 511 9.77 14.59 -1.35
CA SER A 511 10.13 15.88 -0.73
C SER A 511 11.07 15.76 0.49
N ARG A 512 11.09 14.59 1.16
CA ARG A 512 11.99 14.31 2.29
C ARG A 512 13.46 14.14 1.89
N VAL A 513 13.79 14.18 0.59
CA VAL A 513 15.16 14.17 0.11
C VAL A 513 16.04 15.23 0.77
N GLU A 514 15.48 16.39 1.12
CA GLU A 514 16.18 17.45 1.85
C GLU A 514 16.66 17.00 3.25
N ARG A 515 15.93 16.10 3.91
CA ARG A 515 16.33 15.54 5.21
C ARG A 515 17.50 14.56 5.07
N VAL A 516 17.60 13.90 3.93
CA VAL A 516 18.73 13.01 3.61
C VAL A 516 19.97 13.83 3.28
N LEU A 517 19.81 14.87 2.44
CA LEU A 517 20.90 15.74 2.03
C LEU A 517 21.37 16.68 3.16
N ALA A 518 20.50 17.00 4.14
CA ALA A 518 20.82 17.73 5.37
C ALA A 518 21.61 19.04 5.14
N GLY A 519 21.36 19.74 4.02
CA GLY A 519 22.06 21.00 3.66
C GLY A 519 23.41 20.81 2.99
N ALA A 520 23.76 19.61 2.55
CA ALA A 520 24.97 19.30 1.79
C ALA A 520 25.10 20.19 0.53
N LYS A 521 26.31 20.63 0.24
CA LYS A 521 26.66 21.48 -0.92
C LYS A 521 27.48 20.73 -1.97
N GLY A 522 27.95 19.53 -1.64
CA GLY A 522 28.73 18.63 -2.48
C GLY A 522 28.59 17.19 -2.02
N CYS A 523 29.08 16.24 -2.81
CA CYS A 523 29.06 14.82 -2.45
C CYS A 523 29.89 14.51 -1.20
N GLU A 524 30.95 15.28 -0.95
CA GLU A 524 31.81 15.18 0.21
C GLU A 524 31.07 15.41 1.54
N ASP A 525 30.02 16.24 1.53
CA ASP A 525 29.21 16.51 2.70
C ASP A 525 28.28 15.33 3.07
N LEU A 526 28.09 14.37 2.18
CA LEU A 526 27.29 13.17 2.43
C LEU A 526 28.05 12.12 3.27
N GLY A 527 29.32 12.34 3.56
CA GLY A 527 30.20 11.41 4.26
C GLY A 527 30.71 10.27 3.35
N GLU A 528 31.14 9.16 3.96
CA GLU A 528 31.68 8.00 3.22
C GLU A 528 30.61 7.41 2.27
N GLU A 529 31.01 7.11 1.04
CA GLU A 529 30.24 6.23 0.15
C GLU A 529 30.45 4.77 0.60
N VAL A 530 29.57 4.28 1.44
CA VAL A 530 29.67 2.95 2.07
C VAL A 530 29.53 1.82 1.05
N ALA A 531 28.68 2.04 0.05
CA ALA A 531 28.52 1.18 -1.11
C ALA A 531 28.05 2.04 -2.30
N PRO A 532 28.17 1.59 -3.55
CA PRO A 532 27.90 2.42 -4.72
C PRO A 532 26.55 3.16 -4.66
N GLY A 533 26.60 4.47 -4.59
CA GLY A 533 25.44 5.36 -4.48
C GLY A 533 24.74 5.35 -3.11
N LEU A 534 25.31 4.73 -2.08
CA LEU A 534 24.79 4.72 -0.71
C LEU A 534 25.80 5.40 0.24
N PHE A 535 25.45 6.58 0.71
CA PHE A 535 26.29 7.41 1.56
C PHE A 535 25.89 7.34 3.04
N GLU A 536 26.81 7.68 3.93
CA GLU A 536 26.57 7.75 5.38
C GLU A 536 25.36 8.63 5.74
N ALA A 537 25.19 9.77 5.07
CA ALA A 537 24.05 10.67 5.32
C ALA A 537 22.71 9.93 5.17
N GLU A 538 22.59 9.10 4.15
CA GLU A 538 21.39 8.28 3.91
C GLU A 538 21.22 7.21 5.00
N LEU A 539 22.29 6.49 5.34
CA LEU A 539 22.25 5.47 6.40
C LEU A 539 21.88 6.07 7.77
N ARG A 540 22.40 7.25 8.11
CA ARG A 540 22.05 7.97 9.34
C ARG A 540 20.59 8.41 9.32
N TYR A 541 20.09 8.90 8.18
CA TYR A 541 18.67 9.22 8.02
C TYR A 541 17.78 8.00 8.21
N LEU A 542 18.08 6.88 7.57
CA LEU A 542 17.31 5.63 7.66
C LEU A 542 17.25 5.10 9.10
N ARG A 543 18.33 5.21 9.87
CA ARG A 543 18.35 4.83 11.29
C ARG A 543 17.50 5.76 12.15
N ARG A 544 17.63 7.06 11.94
CA ARG A 544 17.00 8.08 12.79
C ARG A 544 15.52 8.22 12.50
N GLU A 545 15.12 8.22 11.22
CA GLU A 545 13.78 8.59 10.76
C GLU A 545 12.94 7.37 10.32
N GLU A 546 13.59 6.24 10.03
CA GLU A 546 12.91 5.09 9.41
C GLU A 546 13.16 3.76 10.16
N TRP A 547 13.68 3.80 11.37
CA TRP A 547 13.91 2.65 12.26
C TRP A 547 14.79 1.54 11.65
N ALA A 548 15.54 1.80 10.60
CA ALA A 548 16.41 0.81 9.99
C ALA A 548 17.59 0.45 10.92
N GLY A 549 17.60 -0.76 11.45
CA GLY A 549 18.63 -1.22 12.39
C GLY A 549 19.62 -2.19 11.78
N THR A 550 19.29 -2.84 10.67
CA THR A 550 20.10 -3.89 10.04
C THR A 550 20.32 -3.63 8.55
N ALA A 551 21.33 -4.30 7.95
CA ALA A 551 21.53 -4.25 6.51
C ALA A 551 20.32 -4.79 5.73
N GLU A 552 19.62 -5.78 6.27
CA GLU A 552 18.40 -6.32 5.70
C GLU A 552 17.32 -5.25 5.59
N ASP A 553 17.16 -4.41 6.62
CA ASP A 553 16.19 -3.30 6.59
C ASP A 553 16.53 -2.32 5.47
N VAL A 554 17.80 -1.91 5.39
CA VAL A 554 18.29 -0.92 4.41
C VAL A 554 18.21 -1.46 2.99
N LEU A 555 18.76 -2.64 2.76
CA LEU A 555 19.01 -3.17 1.41
C LEU A 555 17.75 -3.74 0.75
N TRP A 556 16.74 -4.17 1.53
CA TRP A 556 15.58 -4.88 1.00
C TRP A 556 14.25 -4.21 1.31
N ARG A 557 14.14 -3.45 2.41
CA ARG A 557 12.88 -2.79 2.79
C ARG A 557 12.88 -1.27 2.62
N ARG A 558 14.02 -0.58 2.88
CA ARG A 558 14.13 0.89 2.65
C ARG A 558 14.58 1.22 1.24
N SER A 559 15.32 0.29 0.61
CA SER A 559 15.73 0.35 -0.79
C SER A 559 15.62 -1.04 -1.43
N LYS A 560 16.08 -1.17 -2.65
CA LYS A 560 16.33 -2.47 -3.30
C LYS A 560 17.80 -2.57 -3.76
N LEU A 561 18.68 -1.80 -3.12
CA LEU A 561 20.09 -1.76 -3.45
C LEU A 561 20.78 -3.12 -3.30
N GLY A 562 20.24 -3.99 -2.43
CA GLY A 562 20.70 -5.37 -2.33
C GLY A 562 20.69 -6.15 -3.64
N LEU A 563 19.80 -5.83 -4.59
CA LEU A 563 19.78 -6.44 -5.92
C LEU A 563 20.97 -6.02 -6.79
N HIS A 564 21.53 -4.84 -6.55
CA HIS A 564 22.57 -4.23 -7.37
C HIS A 564 23.97 -4.44 -6.80
N TYR A 565 24.07 -4.90 -5.55
CA TYR A 565 25.32 -5.02 -4.81
C TYR A 565 25.86 -6.45 -4.81
N THR A 566 27.19 -6.54 -4.86
CA THR A 566 27.90 -7.79 -4.58
C THR A 566 27.80 -8.13 -3.09
N ASP A 567 28.11 -9.38 -2.73
CA ASP A 567 28.10 -9.80 -1.31
C ASP A 567 29.09 -8.99 -0.47
N THR A 568 30.26 -8.62 -1.00
CA THR A 568 31.24 -7.75 -0.33
C THR A 568 30.64 -6.37 -0.05
N GLN A 569 29.88 -5.79 -0.99
CA GLN A 569 29.23 -4.49 -0.80
C GLN A 569 28.10 -4.57 0.22
N ARG A 570 27.30 -5.64 0.21
CA ARG A 570 26.26 -5.90 1.22
C ARG A 570 26.87 -6.06 2.61
N GLN A 571 28.00 -6.78 2.70
CA GLN A 571 28.74 -6.96 3.94
C GLN A 571 29.29 -5.63 4.48
N ARG A 572 29.78 -4.74 3.62
CA ARG A 572 30.26 -3.41 4.03
C ARG A 572 29.14 -2.57 4.67
N VAL A 573 27.92 -2.62 4.13
CA VAL A 573 26.76 -1.95 4.74
C VAL A 573 26.45 -2.55 6.13
N ALA A 574 26.55 -3.87 6.30
CA ALA A 574 26.34 -4.53 7.58
C ALA A 574 27.40 -4.12 8.61
N GLU A 575 28.66 -4.05 8.21
CA GLU A 575 29.78 -3.61 9.06
C GLU A 575 29.61 -2.17 9.51
N TRP A 576 29.23 -1.27 8.60
CA TRP A 576 28.98 0.13 8.94
C TRP A 576 27.86 0.27 9.99
N LEU A 577 26.75 -0.44 9.81
CA LEU A 577 25.64 -0.42 10.76
C LEU A 577 26.03 -0.98 12.13
N SER A 578 26.83 -2.03 12.17
CA SER A 578 27.34 -2.63 13.42
C SER A 578 28.35 -1.72 14.12
N GLY A 579 29.24 -1.07 13.39
CA GLY A 579 30.23 -0.12 13.90
C GLY A 579 29.59 1.14 14.50
N ALA A 580 28.53 1.66 13.90
CA ALA A 580 27.77 2.78 14.44
C ALA A 580 27.07 2.43 15.77
N ASP A 581 26.68 1.17 15.99
CA ASP A 581 26.13 0.70 17.26
C ASP A 581 27.20 0.59 18.37
N GLN A 582 28.44 0.23 18.01
CA GLN A 582 29.54 0.19 18.97
C GLN A 582 29.91 1.61 19.46
N ALA A 583 29.97 2.59 18.56
CA ALA A 583 30.25 3.98 18.94
C ALA A 583 29.16 4.58 19.88
N ARG A 584 27.90 4.14 19.71
CA ARG A 584 26.78 4.57 20.57
C ARG A 584 26.80 3.96 21.97
N LYS A 585 27.38 2.75 22.12
CA LYS A 585 27.51 2.07 23.41
C LYS A 585 28.72 2.59 24.22
N VAL A 586 29.63 3.31 23.58
CA VAL A 586 30.83 3.91 24.19
C VAL A 586 30.63 5.39 24.55
N ALA A 587 29.65 6.07 23.96
CA ALA A 587 29.23 7.42 24.29
C ALA A 587 28.00 7.41 25.24
#